data_f2236fde6b244a331605ab789052b729
#
_entry.id   f2236fde6b244a331605ab789052b729
#
_cell.length_a   1.000
_cell.length_b   1.000
_cell.length_c   1.000
_cell.angle_alpha   90.00
_cell.angle_beta   90.00
_cell.angle_gamma   90.00
#
_symmetry.space_group_name_H-M   'P 1'
#
loop_
_entity.id
_entity.type
_entity.pdbx_description
1 polymer ?
#
loop_
_entity_poly.entity_id
_entity_poly.type
_entity_poly.pdbx_seq_one_letter_code
_entity_poly.pdbx_strand_id
1 'polypeptide(L)'
;TTWLHWAILVPSYCVSSAQRIGCCLWLDLIITLICLNAREPEHTSATVLIYGYIFDEEEKARDFAAWHQETYNRIKRISDQIPEEDKPEVLFNSHELGTKYTAGGSRYDQSLKLAGARNLIDKIVKEDSPFYGKTSVDVEPEWVMEQNPEYIFTSYLNPNSNAGFETEDVSGAAESVQAISNQTEFSELDAIKNGNVYYIDNFLVGGGGLNPIGAAYLGKLLHPEEFEEINPDELLREYLAFYSTETEPKGVFLYPSLEERV
;
A
#
# COMPACT_ATOMS: atom_id res chain seq x y z
N THR A 1 0.27 -37.97 -21.85
CA THR A 1 0.84 -36.79 -21.17
C THR A 1 0.12 -35.57 -21.68
N THR A 2 -1.02 -35.25 -21.07
CA THR A 2 -1.83 -34.08 -21.36
C THR A 2 -1.42 -32.96 -20.40
N TRP A 3 -0.82 -31.91 -20.95
CA TRP A 3 -0.54 -30.69 -20.25
C TRP A 3 -1.85 -29.94 -19.96
N LEU A 4 -2.33 -29.96 -18.72
CA LEU A 4 -3.37 -29.05 -18.27
C LEU A 4 -2.77 -27.65 -18.17
N HIS A 5 -3.19 -26.77 -19.07
CA HIS A 5 -2.89 -25.34 -18.97
C HIS A 5 -3.80 -24.73 -17.91
N TRP A 6 -3.23 -24.44 -16.75
CA TRP A 6 -3.89 -23.62 -15.73
C TRP A 6 -3.74 -22.15 -16.11
N ALA A 7 -4.81 -21.56 -16.58
CA ALA A 7 -4.85 -20.11 -16.74
C ALA A 7 -5.25 -19.48 -15.41
N ILE A 8 -4.28 -18.96 -14.65
CA ILE A 8 -4.55 -18.10 -13.51
C ILE A 8 -4.81 -16.71 -14.09
N LEU A 9 -6.07 -16.40 -14.34
CA LEU A 9 -6.50 -15.02 -14.50
C LEU A 9 -6.70 -14.44 -13.09
N VAL A 10 -5.74 -13.67 -12.61
CA VAL A 10 -5.94 -12.75 -11.50
C VAL A 10 -6.55 -11.49 -12.11
N PRO A 11 -7.87 -11.29 -12.08
CA PRO A 11 -8.44 -10.08 -12.63
C PRO A 11 -8.21 -8.96 -11.63
N SER A 12 -7.36 -8.02 -11.99
CA SER A 12 -7.27 -6.72 -11.31
C SER A 12 -8.62 -5.95 -11.36
N TYR A 13 -9.65 -6.49 -12.02
CA TYR A 13 -10.93 -5.84 -12.29
C TYR A 13 -12.11 -6.80 -12.20
N CYS A 14 -12.33 -7.50 -11.11
CA CYS A 14 -13.60 -8.16 -10.85
C CYS A 14 -14.37 -7.47 -9.72
N VAL A 15 -14.76 -6.22 -9.94
CA VAL A 15 -15.60 -5.47 -8.98
C VAL A 15 -16.71 -4.72 -9.71
N SER A 16 -17.66 -5.44 -10.27
CA SER A 16 -19.05 -5.01 -10.31
C SER A 16 -19.92 -6.24 -10.55
N SER A 17 -21.10 -6.28 -9.92
CA SER A 17 -22.05 -7.39 -10.00
C SER A 17 -22.50 -7.74 -11.42
N ALA A 18 -22.43 -6.82 -12.37
CA ALA A 18 -22.77 -7.02 -13.78
C ALA A 18 -21.68 -7.72 -14.59
N GLN A 19 -20.40 -7.59 -14.21
CA GLN A 19 -19.28 -8.28 -14.89
C GLN A 19 -19.13 -9.74 -14.43
N ARG A 20 -19.67 -10.13 -13.28
CA ARG A 20 -19.68 -11.52 -12.81
C ARG A 20 -20.45 -12.46 -13.74
N ILE A 21 -21.49 -11.97 -14.41
CA ILE A 21 -22.32 -12.76 -15.31
C ILE A 21 -21.61 -12.99 -16.65
N GLY A 22 -20.81 -12.05 -17.11
CA GLY A 22 -20.05 -12.18 -18.37
C GLY A 22 -18.90 -13.18 -18.31
N CYS A 23 -18.22 -13.33 -17.19
CA CYS A 23 -17.18 -14.34 -17.01
C CYS A 23 -17.73 -15.78 -16.96
N CYS A 24 -18.96 -15.97 -16.48
CA CYS A 24 -19.56 -17.31 -16.35
C CYS A 24 -20.08 -17.89 -17.68
N LEU A 25 -20.30 -17.06 -18.70
CA LEU A 25 -20.89 -17.50 -19.98
C LEU A 25 -19.90 -18.19 -20.96
N TRP A 26 -18.59 -18.22 -20.63
CA TRP A 26 -17.57 -18.92 -21.40
C TRP A 26 -17.15 -20.28 -20.83
N LEU A 27 -17.86 -20.78 -19.82
CA LEU A 27 -17.47 -21.93 -19.01
C LEU A 27 -18.20 -23.23 -19.35
N ASP A 28 -18.42 -23.50 -20.63
CA ASP A 28 -18.67 -24.88 -21.11
C ASP A 28 -17.39 -25.75 -21.11
N LEU A 29 -16.27 -25.20 -20.71
CA LEU A 29 -15.01 -25.88 -20.40
C LEU A 29 -14.96 -26.19 -18.91
N ILE A 30 -14.52 -27.39 -18.54
CA ILE A 30 -14.34 -27.88 -17.18
C ILE A 30 -13.15 -27.08 -16.53
N ILE A 31 -13.38 -25.81 -16.21
CA ILE A 31 -12.41 -24.92 -15.55
C ILE A 31 -12.98 -24.57 -14.19
N THR A 32 -12.26 -24.91 -13.12
CA THR A 32 -12.56 -24.42 -11.78
C THR A 32 -11.95 -23.04 -11.62
N LEU A 33 -12.78 -22.02 -11.43
CA LEU A 33 -12.36 -20.66 -11.13
C LEU A 33 -12.40 -20.43 -9.61
N ILE A 34 -11.26 -20.11 -9.02
CA ILE A 34 -11.15 -19.72 -7.61
C ILE A 34 -10.74 -18.25 -7.56
N CYS A 35 -11.60 -17.41 -6.98
CA CYS A 35 -11.33 -16.00 -6.79
C CYS A 35 -10.94 -15.74 -5.33
N LEU A 36 -9.72 -15.34 -5.09
CA LEU A 36 -9.19 -15.01 -3.78
C LEU A 36 -8.66 -13.58 -3.78
N ASN A 37 -8.83 -12.89 -2.64
CA ASN A 37 -8.30 -11.54 -2.45
C ASN A 37 -7.09 -11.59 -1.49
N ALA A 38 -5.88 -11.46 -2.04
CA ALA A 38 -4.63 -11.38 -1.28
C ALA A 38 -4.15 -9.93 -1.11
N ARG A 39 -4.95 -8.94 -1.51
CA ARG A 39 -4.56 -7.53 -1.46
C ARG A 39 -4.80 -6.87 -0.10
N GLU A 40 -5.78 -7.38 0.64
CA GLU A 40 -6.08 -6.90 1.98
C GLU A 40 -5.08 -7.51 2.97
N PRO A 41 -4.36 -6.71 3.76
CA PRO A 41 -3.33 -7.21 4.70
C PRO A 41 -3.85 -8.30 5.62
N GLU A 42 -5.07 -8.13 6.14
CA GLU A 42 -5.71 -9.08 7.06
C GLU A 42 -6.01 -10.44 6.42
N HIS A 43 -6.23 -10.49 5.10
CA HIS A 43 -6.59 -11.70 4.37
C HIS A 43 -5.40 -12.40 3.70
N THR A 44 -4.24 -11.75 3.66
CA THR A 44 -3.07 -12.23 2.91
C THR A 44 -2.63 -13.62 3.40
N SER A 45 -2.43 -13.80 4.69
CA SER A 45 -1.98 -15.09 5.25
C SER A 45 -2.96 -16.23 4.94
N ALA A 46 -4.27 -16.00 5.13
CA ALA A 46 -5.29 -17.01 4.82
C ALA A 46 -5.33 -17.34 3.32
N THR A 47 -5.20 -16.33 2.47
CA THR A 47 -5.19 -16.51 1.01
C THR A 47 -3.97 -17.29 0.54
N VAL A 48 -2.78 -17.01 1.10
CA VAL A 48 -1.55 -17.72 0.77
C VAL A 48 -1.63 -19.19 1.18
N LEU A 49 -2.22 -19.51 2.35
CA LEU A 49 -2.45 -20.90 2.76
C LEU A 49 -3.35 -21.67 1.80
N ILE A 50 -4.41 -21.01 1.28
CA ILE A 50 -5.28 -21.60 0.25
C ILE A 50 -4.51 -21.85 -1.04
N TYR A 51 -3.65 -20.91 -1.48
CA TYR A 51 -2.79 -21.12 -2.64
C TYR A 51 -1.80 -22.27 -2.42
N GLY A 52 -1.18 -22.35 -1.22
CA GLY A 52 -0.30 -23.46 -0.87
C GLY A 52 -0.98 -24.81 -1.06
N TYR A 53 -2.21 -24.95 -0.58
CA TYR A 53 -3.00 -26.16 -0.76
C TYR A 53 -3.34 -26.45 -2.23
N ILE A 54 -3.70 -25.43 -3.03
CA ILE A 54 -4.06 -25.58 -4.44
C ILE A 54 -2.86 -26.00 -5.29
N PHE A 55 -1.66 -25.53 -4.94
CA PHE A 55 -0.44 -25.73 -5.73
C PHE A 55 0.49 -26.82 -5.18
N ASP A 56 0.08 -27.53 -4.11
CA ASP A 56 0.90 -28.56 -3.43
C ASP A 56 2.21 -27.96 -2.86
N GLU A 57 2.12 -26.72 -2.32
CA GLU A 57 3.23 -25.93 -1.75
C GLU A 57 2.90 -25.47 -0.32
N GLU A 58 2.26 -26.35 0.49
CA GLU A 58 1.74 -26.00 1.82
C GLU A 58 2.84 -25.60 2.80
N GLU A 59 4.02 -26.18 2.71
CA GLU A 59 5.13 -25.88 3.61
C GLU A 59 5.57 -24.43 3.42
N LYS A 60 5.88 -24.03 2.19
CA LYS A 60 6.25 -22.64 1.86
C LYS A 60 5.14 -21.63 2.20
N ALA A 61 3.89 -22.03 1.93
CA ALA A 61 2.75 -21.19 2.25
C ALA A 61 2.59 -20.98 3.76
N ARG A 62 2.82 -22.01 4.58
CA ARG A 62 2.80 -21.90 6.05
C ARG A 62 3.92 -21.01 6.56
N ASP A 63 5.14 -21.17 6.04
CA ASP A 63 6.29 -20.36 6.45
C ASP A 63 6.06 -18.89 6.13
N PHE A 64 5.62 -18.59 4.91
CA PHE A 64 5.27 -17.21 4.53
C PHE A 64 4.12 -16.64 5.38
N ALA A 65 3.04 -17.41 5.55
CA ALA A 65 1.89 -16.95 6.31
C ALA A 65 2.23 -16.67 7.78
N ALA A 66 3.10 -17.49 8.39
CA ALA A 66 3.58 -17.30 9.75
C ALA A 66 4.41 -16.02 9.86
N TRP A 67 5.37 -15.83 8.97
CA TRP A 67 6.20 -14.62 8.90
C TRP A 67 5.35 -13.36 8.71
N HIS A 68 4.44 -13.38 7.73
CA HIS A 68 3.57 -12.24 7.43
C HIS A 68 2.69 -11.87 8.63
N GLN A 69 2.08 -12.87 9.28
CA GLN A 69 1.22 -12.65 10.43
C GLN A 69 2.00 -12.11 11.64
N GLU A 70 3.22 -12.63 11.87
CA GLU A 70 4.10 -12.14 12.93
C GLU A 70 4.51 -10.70 12.70
N THR A 71 4.96 -10.38 11.47
CA THR A 71 5.34 -9.02 11.07
C THR A 71 4.16 -8.04 11.21
N TYR A 72 2.99 -8.42 10.69
CA TYR A 72 1.77 -7.62 10.82
C TYR A 72 1.42 -7.36 12.29
N ASN A 73 1.41 -8.41 13.12
CA ASN A 73 1.09 -8.28 14.54
C ASN A 73 2.13 -7.46 15.32
N ARG A 74 3.40 -7.54 14.94
CA ARG A 74 4.47 -6.74 15.55
C ARG A 74 4.25 -5.26 15.29
N ILE A 75 4.01 -4.88 14.06
CA ILE A 75 3.75 -3.49 13.66
C ILE A 75 2.45 -2.99 14.28
N LYS A 76 1.39 -3.78 14.21
CA LYS A 76 0.10 -3.44 14.80
C LYS A 76 0.18 -3.17 16.30
N ARG A 77 0.95 -3.97 17.05
CA ARG A 77 1.14 -3.74 18.50
C ARG A 77 1.80 -2.40 18.80
N ILE A 78 2.72 -1.95 17.95
CA ILE A 78 3.35 -0.63 18.10
C ILE A 78 2.31 0.46 17.83
N SER A 79 1.62 0.40 16.70
CA SER A 79 0.65 1.43 16.32
C SER A 79 -0.57 1.50 17.23
N ASP A 80 -0.99 0.37 17.84
CA ASP A 80 -2.07 0.33 18.82
C ASP A 80 -1.72 1.01 20.16
N GLN A 81 -0.42 1.18 20.45
CA GLN A 81 0.06 1.88 21.66
C GLN A 81 0.18 3.39 21.47
N ILE A 82 0.16 3.88 20.22
CA ILE A 82 0.21 5.31 19.93
C ILE A 82 -1.15 5.93 20.28
N PRO A 83 -1.21 6.93 21.16
CA PRO A 83 -2.44 7.64 21.48
C PRO A 83 -3.07 8.23 20.22
N GLU A 84 -4.40 8.26 20.17
CA GLU A 84 -5.11 8.74 18.95
C GLU A 84 -4.79 10.20 18.62
N GLU A 85 -4.57 11.01 19.65
CA GLU A 85 -4.15 12.42 19.54
C GLU A 85 -2.75 12.61 18.97
N ASP A 86 -1.86 11.61 19.12
CA ASP A 86 -0.48 11.65 18.62
C ASP A 86 -0.33 11.10 17.19
N LYS A 87 -1.41 10.53 16.63
CA LYS A 87 -1.43 10.05 15.26
C LYS A 87 -1.59 11.20 14.29
N PRO A 88 -0.63 11.44 13.38
CA PRO A 88 -0.71 12.54 12.43
C PRO A 88 -1.84 12.36 11.40
N GLU A 89 -2.41 13.46 10.94
CA GLU A 89 -3.37 13.49 9.84
C GLU A 89 -2.63 13.46 8.50
N VAL A 90 -2.90 12.41 7.73
CA VAL A 90 -2.20 12.11 6.50
C VAL A 90 -3.15 12.15 5.31
N LEU A 91 -2.71 12.75 4.22
CA LEU A 91 -3.37 12.69 2.94
C LEU A 91 -2.54 11.79 2.00
N PHE A 92 -3.17 10.76 1.42
CA PHE A 92 -2.47 9.83 0.53
C PHE A 92 -3.04 9.90 -0.88
N ASN A 93 -2.19 10.34 -1.83
CA ASN A 93 -2.49 10.36 -3.25
C ASN A 93 -2.01 9.08 -3.92
N SER A 94 -2.94 8.22 -4.35
CA SER A 94 -2.60 6.90 -4.92
C SER A 94 -2.72 6.81 -6.44
N HIS A 95 -3.23 7.86 -7.10
CA HIS A 95 -3.52 7.83 -8.54
C HIS A 95 -3.12 9.14 -9.22
N GLU A 96 -4.07 9.96 -9.54
CA GLU A 96 -3.87 11.22 -10.25
C GLU A 96 -3.49 12.35 -9.27
N LEU A 97 -2.46 13.11 -9.60
CA LEU A 97 -1.96 14.16 -8.72
C LEU A 97 -3.02 15.23 -8.42
N GLY A 98 -3.13 15.56 -7.14
CA GLY A 98 -3.84 16.73 -6.66
C GLY A 98 -5.35 16.60 -6.47
N THR A 99 -6.00 15.54 -6.97
CA THR A 99 -7.47 15.41 -6.87
C THR A 99 -7.95 14.06 -6.35
N LYS A 100 -7.15 13.00 -6.46
CA LYS A 100 -7.56 11.63 -6.10
C LYS A 100 -6.81 11.12 -4.88
N TYR A 101 -7.54 10.96 -3.79
CA TYR A 101 -6.98 10.53 -2.52
C TYR A 101 -7.60 9.21 -2.05
N THR A 102 -6.81 8.47 -1.29
CA THR A 102 -7.17 7.15 -0.78
C THR A 102 -8.40 7.20 0.13
N ALA A 103 -9.42 6.42 -0.22
CA ALA A 103 -10.63 6.30 0.58
C ALA A 103 -10.40 5.49 1.85
N GLY A 104 -11.19 5.77 2.90
CA GLY A 104 -11.28 4.95 4.10
C GLY A 104 -11.66 3.51 3.79
N GLY A 105 -11.10 2.56 4.52
CA GLY A 105 -11.31 1.11 4.32
C GLY A 105 -10.60 0.51 3.13
N SER A 106 -9.85 1.27 2.33
CA SER A 106 -9.02 0.74 1.25
C SER A 106 -7.74 0.09 1.79
N ARG A 107 -7.06 -0.69 0.96
CA ARG A 107 -5.77 -1.29 1.33
C ARG A 107 -4.69 -0.28 1.69
N TYR A 108 -4.69 0.88 1.06
CA TYR A 108 -3.75 1.97 1.40
C TYR A 108 -4.09 2.60 2.74
N ASP A 109 -5.38 2.80 3.02
CA ASP A 109 -5.88 3.26 4.31
C ASP A 109 -5.49 2.29 5.43
N GLN A 110 -5.61 0.98 5.19
CA GLN A 110 -5.17 -0.04 6.15
C GLN A 110 -3.66 0.06 6.42
N SER A 111 -2.84 0.33 5.40
CA SER A 111 -1.38 0.53 5.58
C SER A 111 -1.07 1.81 6.38
N LEU A 112 -1.82 2.91 6.14
CA LEU A 112 -1.68 4.13 6.94
C LEU A 112 -2.04 3.90 8.41
N LYS A 113 -3.18 3.26 8.67
CA LYS A 113 -3.63 2.94 10.04
C LYS A 113 -2.68 1.99 10.76
N LEU A 114 -2.15 1.01 10.03
CA LEU A 114 -1.14 0.08 10.56
C LEU A 114 0.17 0.81 10.91
N ALA A 115 0.50 1.91 10.22
CA ALA A 115 1.63 2.78 10.52
C ALA A 115 1.37 3.78 11.66
N GLY A 116 0.18 3.80 12.26
CA GLY A 116 -0.19 4.76 13.30
C GLY A 116 -0.62 6.13 12.78
N ALA A 117 -1.11 6.22 11.54
CA ALA A 117 -1.63 7.45 10.96
C ALA A 117 -3.17 7.50 10.92
N ARG A 118 -3.72 8.71 10.83
CA ARG A 118 -5.13 8.97 10.56
C ARG A 118 -5.30 9.40 9.11
N ASN A 119 -6.11 8.66 8.36
CA ASN A 119 -6.44 9.06 7.00
C ASN A 119 -7.41 10.26 7.03
N LEU A 120 -6.99 11.37 6.46
CA LEU A 120 -7.77 12.59 6.44
C LEU A 120 -9.13 12.40 5.72
N ILE A 121 -9.17 11.52 4.72
CA ILE A 121 -10.38 11.20 3.95
C ILE A 121 -11.46 10.51 4.80
N ASP A 122 -11.11 9.92 5.94
CA ASP A 122 -12.08 9.37 6.89
C ASP A 122 -13.03 10.45 7.47
N LYS A 123 -12.70 11.74 7.34
CA LYS A 123 -13.63 12.83 7.71
C LYS A 123 -14.86 12.89 6.81
N ILE A 124 -14.73 12.52 5.53
CA ILE A 124 -15.78 12.63 4.51
C ILE A 124 -16.27 11.27 3.96
N VAL A 125 -15.46 10.21 4.08
CA VAL A 125 -15.82 8.86 3.63
C VAL A 125 -15.90 7.94 4.83
N LYS A 126 -17.15 7.74 5.33
CA LYS A 126 -17.44 6.84 6.45
C LYS A 126 -17.75 5.44 5.95
N GLU A 127 -17.83 4.46 6.87
CA GLU A 127 -18.09 3.04 6.56
C GLU A 127 -19.40 2.80 5.79
N ASP A 128 -20.41 3.64 5.98
CA ASP A 128 -21.70 3.60 5.27
C ASP A 128 -21.66 4.28 3.89
N SER A 129 -20.55 4.93 3.54
CA SER A 129 -20.39 5.60 2.25
C SER A 129 -20.23 4.59 1.11
N PRO A 130 -20.83 4.85 -0.07
CA PRO A 130 -20.60 4.04 -1.27
C PRO A 130 -19.17 4.12 -1.80
N PHE A 131 -18.37 5.03 -1.26
CA PHE A 131 -16.96 5.22 -1.58
C PHE A 131 -16.01 4.49 -0.63
N TYR A 132 -16.52 3.97 0.51
CA TYR A 132 -15.71 3.21 1.45
C TYR A 132 -15.10 1.96 0.80
N GLY A 133 -13.83 1.71 1.06
CA GLY A 133 -13.07 0.61 0.45
C GLY A 133 -12.65 0.83 -1.00
N LYS A 134 -13.01 1.94 -1.63
CA LYS A 134 -12.50 2.27 -2.98
C LYS A 134 -11.04 2.70 -2.90
N THR A 135 -10.32 2.44 -3.98
CA THR A 135 -8.89 2.80 -4.07
C THR A 135 -8.68 4.31 -3.90
N SER A 136 -9.57 5.12 -4.50
CA SER A 136 -9.50 6.58 -4.37
C SER A 136 -10.88 7.22 -4.54
N VAL A 137 -10.98 8.45 -4.06
CA VAL A 137 -12.10 9.37 -4.24
C VAL A 137 -11.59 10.72 -4.71
N ASP A 138 -12.41 11.42 -5.49
CA ASP A 138 -12.14 12.79 -5.88
C ASP A 138 -12.45 13.72 -4.71
N VAL A 139 -11.55 14.69 -4.47
CA VAL A 139 -11.67 15.69 -3.40
C VAL A 139 -11.27 17.04 -3.96
N GLU A 140 -12.07 18.05 -3.68
CA GLU A 140 -11.80 19.42 -4.13
C GLU A 140 -10.56 19.99 -3.41
N PRO A 141 -9.68 20.71 -4.14
CA PRO A 141 -8.47 21.30 -3.55
C PRO A 141 -8.75 22.24 -2.38
N GLU A 142 -9.87 22.99 -2.42
CA GLU A 142 -10.29 23.90 -1.36
C GLU A 142 -10.52 23.17 -0.04
N TRP A 143 -11.10 21.97 -0.10
CA TRP A 143 -11.26 21.15 1.10
C TRP A 143 -9.92 20.68 1.67
N VAL A 144 -8.97 20.29 0.81
CA VAL A 144 -7.62 19.91 1.23
C VAL A 144 -6.92 21.08 1.95
N MET A 145 -7.04 22.30 1.38
CA MET A 145 -6.48 23.51 2.01
C MET A 145 -7.10 23.81 3.35
N GLU A 146 -8.43 23.63 3.49
CA GLU A 146 -9.13 23.83 4.76
C GLU A 146 -8.68 22.83 5.83
N GLN A 147 -8.42 21.56 5.45
CA GLN A 147 -7.99 20.52 6.38
C GLN A 147 -6.52 20.63 6.78
N ASN A 148 -5.68 21.24 5.95
CA ASN A 148 -4.26 21.48 6.21
C ASN A 148 -3.50 20.23 6.72
N PRO A 149 -3.32 19.17 5.92
CA PRO A 149 -2.69 17.91 6.34
C PRO A 149 -1.26 18.13 6.85
N GLU A 150 -0.86 17.35 7.84
CA GLU A 150 0.50 17.35 8.40
C GLU A 150 1.50 16.66 7.47
N TYR A 151 1.03 15.61 6.74
CA TYR A 151 1.82 14.83 5.80
C TYR A 151 1.03 14.57 4.53
N ILE A 152 1.72 14.59 3.41
CA ILE A 152 1.18 14.15 2.12
C ILE A 152 2.07 13.04 1.58
N PHE A 153 1.46 11.89 1.32
CA PHE A 153 2.12 10.78 0.63
C PHE A 153 1.59 10.63 -0.79
N THR A 154 2.45 10.19 -1.69
CA THR A 154 2.05 9.80 -3.05
C THR A 154 2.71 8.50 -3.45
N SER A 155 1.98 7.67 -4.19
CA SER A 155 2.54 6.53 -4.93
C SER A 155 2.33 6.70 -6.45
N TYR A 156 1.92 7.88 -6.87
CA TYR A 156 1.78 8.21 -8.28
C TYR A 156 3.14 8.47 -8.91
N LEU A 157 3.37 7.87 -10.08
CA LEU A 157 4.50 8.16 -10.95
C LEU A 157 4.00 8.66 -12.31
N ASN A 158 4.75 9.55 -12.92
CA ASN A 158 4.53 9.87 -14.32
C ASN A 158 4.71 8.62 -15.19
N PRO A 159 3.98 8.48 -16.30
CA PRO A 159 4.01 7.25 -17.13
C PRO A 159 5.39 6.84 -17.66
N ASN A 160 6.37 7.76 -17.68
CA ASN A 160 7.73 7.52 -18.15
C ASN A 160 8.76 7.47 -17.02
N SER A 161 8.31 7.53 -15.76
CA SER A 161 9.18 7.51 -14.58
C SER A 161 9.10 6.14 -13.92
N ASN A 162 10.21 5.68 -13.34
CA ASN A 162 10.34 4.43 -12.63
C ASN A 162 10.65 4.68 -11.15
N ALA A 163 10.25 3.74 -10.30
CA ALA A 163 10.62 3.63 -8.89
C ALA A 163 10.41 2.18 -8.41
N GLY A 164 10.51 1.94 -7.11
CA GLY A 164 10.40 0.60 -6.54
C GLY A 164 11.57 -0.28 -6.96
N PHE A 165 11.31 -1.54 -7.23
CA PHE A 165 12.33 -2.54 -7.60
C PHE A 165 12.95 -2.34 -8.99
N GLU A 166 12.45 -1.43 -9.80
CA GLU A 166 12.88 -1.28 -11.19
C GLU A 166 14.11 -0.39 -11.34
N THR A 167 14.44 0.44 -10.35
CA THR A 167 15.53 1.41 -10.43
C THR A 167 16.04 1.84 -9.08
N GLU A 168 17.34 2.23 -9.04
CA GLU A 168 17.95 2.96 -7.92
C GLU A 168 18.01 4.48 -8.19
N ASP A 169 17.51 4.94 -9.36
CA ASP A 169 17.43 6.35 -9.70
C ASP A 169 16.18 6.98 -9.05
N VAL A 170 16.41 7.92 -8.14
CA VAL A 170 15.37 8.63 -7.38
C VAL A 170 14.60 9.67 -8.19
N SER A 171 15.00 9.96 -9.42
CA SER A 171 14.47 11.07 -10.22
C SER A 171 12.95 10.99 -10.40
N GLY A 172 12.40 9.79 -10.67
CA GLY A 172 10.96 9.58 -10.83
C GLY A 172 10.15 9.85 -9.56
N ALA A 173 10.65 9.39 -8.42
CA ALA A 173 10.05 9.66 -7.11
C ALA A 173 10.16 11.15 -6.75
N ALA A 174 11.32 11.77 -7.01
CA ALA A 174 11.55 13.19 -6.78
C ALA A 174 10.62 14.07 -7.63
N GLU A 175 10.41 13.74 -8.91
CA GLU A 175 9.45 14.43 -9.78
C GLU A 175 8.03 14.39 -9.21
N SER A 176 7.61 13.25 -8.66
CA SER A 176 6.28 13.08 -8.06
C SER A 176 6.10 13.94 -6.81
N VAL A 177 7.10 13.99 -5.94
CA VAL A 177 7.12 14.86 -4.75
C VAL A 177 7.10 16.34 -5.17
N GLN A 178 7.93 16.72 -6.14
CA GLN A 178 7.98 18.10 -6.66
C GLN A 178 6.67 18.51 -7.33
N ALA A 179 6.01 17.61 -8.06
CA ALA A 179 4.75 17.89 -8.71
C ALA A 179 3.63 18.26 -7.73
N ILE A 180 3.62 17.64 -6.53
CA ILE A 180 2.71 18.03 -5.45
C ILE A 180 3.18 19.36 -4.81
N SER A 181 4.46 19.44 -4.46
CA SER A 181 5.02 20.59 -3.72
C SER A 181 4.96 21.89 -4.50
N ASN A 182 4.95 21.82 -5.84
CA ASN A 182 4.90 23.00 -6.71
C ASN A 182 3.47 23.41 -7.09
N GLN A 183 2.43 22.74 -6.58
CA GLN A 183 1.05 23.18 -6.80
C GLN A 183 0.81 24.50 -6.07
N THR A 184 0.47 25.54 -6.83
CA THR A 184 0.32 26.90 -6.28
C THR A 184 -0.73 26.97 -5.20
N GLU A 185 -1.83 26.25 -5.37
CA GLU A 185 -2.94 26.15 -4.40
C GLU A 185 -2.53 25.52 -3.09
N PHE A 186 -1.51 24.64 -3.08
CA PHE A 186 -1.05 23.93 -1.88
C PHE A 186 0.14 24.58 -1.19
N SER A 187 0.66 25.68 -1.71
CA SER A 187 1.87 26.37 -1.20
C SER A 187 1.79 26.76 0.29
N GLU A 188 0.58 26.96 0.81
CA GLU A 188 0.34 27.37 2.20
C GLU A 188 0.15 26.19 3.17
N LEU A 189 0.03 24.95 2.66
CA LEU A 189 -0.12 23.76 3.51
C LEU A 189 1.11 23.53 4.39
N ASP A 190 0.90 23.13 5.64
CA ASP A 190 1.96 22.80 6.59
C ASP A 190 2.83 21.65 6.08
N ALA A 191 2.24 20.64 5.44
CA ALA A 191 2.97 19.55 4.80
C ALA A 191 4.00 20.06 3.78
N ILE A 192 3.64 21.05 2.97
CA ILE A 192 4.53 21.65 1.96
C ILE A 192 5.62 22.49 2.63
N LYS A 193 5.23 23.39 3.55
CA LYS A 193 6.15 24.28 4.26
C LYS A 193 7.20 23.54 5.08
N ASN A 194 6.82 22.42 5.68
CA ASN A 194 7.67 21.59 6.52
C ASN A 194 8.44 20.52 5.73
N GLY A 195 8.22 20.38 4.40
CA GLY A 195 8.83 19.36 3.58
C GLY A 195 8.30 17.94 3.84
N ASN A 196 7.09 17.83 4.40
CA ASN A 196 6.44 16.55 4.73
C ASN A 196 5.65 15.98 3.54
N VAL A 197 6.27 15.99 2.36
CA VAL A 197 5.72 15.38 1.14
C VAL A 197 6.65 14.24 0.73
N TYR A 198 6.11 13.03 0.60
CA TYR A 198 6.89 11.83 0.37
C TYR A 198 6.28 10.99 -0.74
N TYR A 199 7.14 10.42 -1.57
CA TYR A 199 6.79 9.28 -2.41
C TYR A 199 6.98 7.99 -1.61
N ILE A 200 6.03 7.06 -1.72
CA ILE A 200 6.19 5.68 -1.25
C ILE A 200 5.75 4.71 -2.34
N ASP A 201 6.53 3.65 -2.55
CA ASP A 201 6.26 2.70 -3.61
C ASP A 201 4.90 2.02 -3.45
N ASN A 202 4.15 1.97 -4.55
CA ASN A 202 2.80 1.43 -4.58
C ASN A 202 2.72 -0.06 -4.18
N PHE A 203 3.76 -0.86 -4.48
CA PHE A 203 3.78 -2.27 -4.10
C PHE A 203 3.87 -2.45 -2.59
N LEU A 204 4.60 -1.57 -1.90
CA LEU A 204 4.72 -1.62 -0.45
C LEU A 204 3.39 -1.36 0.27
N VAL A 205 2.61 -0.39 -0.20
CA VAL A 205 1.39 0.04 0.51
C VAL A 205 0.10 -0.51 -0.11
N GLY A 206 0.15 -0.96 -1.35
CA GLY A 206 -1.01 -1.47 -2.08
C GLY A 206 -0.94 -2.96 -2.42
N GLY A 207 0.17 -3.65 -2.06
CA GLY A 207 0.41 -5.05 -2.40
C GLY A 207 0.35 -5.98 -1.18
N GLY A 208 -0.72 -6.73 -1.01
CA GLY A 208 -1.01 -7.66 0.09
C GLY A 208 0.14 -8.09 0.99
N GLY A 209 1.05 -8.92 0.49
CA GLY A 209 2.18 -9.45 1.28
C GLY A 209 3.22 -8.40 1.70
N LEU A 210 3.30 -7.25 1.04
CA LEU A 210 4.24 -6.17 1.32
C LEU A 210 3.65 -5.08 2.24
N ASN A 211 2.34 -5.08 2.49
CA ASN A 211 1.69 -4.03 3.29
C ASN A 211 2.31 -3.84 4.70
N PRO A 212 2.68 -4.88 5.46
CA PRO A 212 3.34 -4.68 6.74
C PRO A 212 4.69 -3.96 6.60
N ILE A 213 5.41 -4.21 5.51
CA ILE A 213 6.69 -3.54 5.23
C ILE A 213 6.45 -2.08 4.88
N GLY A 214 5.47 -1.79 4.02
CA GLY A 214 5.06 -0.41 3.71
C GLY A 214 4.64 0.35 4.96
N ALA A 215 3.85 -0.28 5.85
CA ALA A 215 3.49 0.30 7.14
C ALA A 215 4.71 0.52 8.05
N ALA A 216 5.74 -0.34 7.97
CA ALA A 216 6.98 -0.15 8.71
C ALA A 216 7.76 1.08 8.23
N TYR A 217 7.88 1.30 6.91
CA TYR A 217 8.48 2.53 6.36
C TYR A 217 7.72 3.78 6.81
N LEU A 218 6.39 3.77 6.68
CA LEU A 218 5.55 4.88 7.10
C LEU A 218 5.63 5.10 8.61
N GLY A 219 5.54 4.04 9.41
CA GLY A 219 5.62 4.12 10.88
C GLY A 219 6.97 4.67 11.34
N LYS A 220 8.07 4.22 10.73
CA LYS A 220 9.43 4.74 11.03
C LYS A 220 9.55 6.23 10.70
N LEU A 221 8.86 6.69 9.65
CA LEU A 221 8.83 8.09 9.25
C LEU A 221 7.98 8.94 10.22
N LEU A 222 6.80 8.46 10.59
CA LEU A 222 5.81 9.21 11.37
C LEU A 222 6.08 9.14 12.88
N HIS A 223 6.61 8.02 13.36
CA HIS A 223 6.81 7.69 14.77
C HIS A 223 8.20 7.05 14.98
N PRO A 224 9.30 7.81 14.76
CA PRO A 224 10.65 7.25 14.77
C PRO A 224 11.05 6.63 16.10
N GLU A 225 10.54 7.13 17.23
CA GLU A 225 10.82 6.61 18.57
C GLU A 225 10.09 5.28 18.80
N GLU A 226 8.80 5.20 18.53
CA GLU A 226 7.97 4.02 18.74
C GLU A 226 8.39 2.86 17.80
N PHE A 227 8.82 3.21 16.58
CA PHE A 227 9.31 2.27 15.60
C PHE A 227 10.85 2.10 15.61
N GLU A 228 11.55 2.50 16.68
CA GLU A 228 13.02 2.44 16.75
C GLU A 228 13.56 1.04 16.44
N GLU A 229 12.95 0.00 16.99
CA GLU A 229 13.35 -1.39 16.80
C GLU A 229 12.94 -2.02 15.46
N ILE A 230 12.19 -1.29 14.63
CA ILE A 230 11.75 -1.75 13.31
C ILE A 230 12.74 -1.31 12.24
N ASN A 231 13.26 -2.26 11.48
CA ASN A 231 14.07 -2.00 10.30
C ASN A 231 13.28 -2.43 9.05
N PRO A 232 12.70 -1.48 8.28
CA PRO A 232 11.91 -1.82 7.10
C PRO A 232 12.71 -2.55 6.01
N ASP A 233 14.01 -2.22 5.83
CA ASP A 233 14.86 -2.87 4.84
C ASP A 233 15.17 -4.32 5.22
N GLU A 234 15.30 -4.62 6.51
CA GLU A 234 15.44 -5.99 6.98
C GLU A 234 14.19 -6.82 6.72
N LEU A 235 13.01 -6.27 7.00
CA LEU A 235 11.73 -6.90 6.68
C LEU A 235 11.59 -7.15 5.17
N LEU A 236 12.07 -6.22 4.35
CA LEU A 236 12.06 -6.39 2.89
C LEU A 236 13.03 -7.50 2.44
N ARG A 237 14.22 -7.61 3.06
CA ARG A 237 15.14 -8.74 2.81
C ARG A 237 14.51 -10.08 3.18
N GLU A 238 13.87 -10.16 4.35
CA GLU A 238 13.15 -11.36 4.78
C GLU A 238 12.06 -11.75 3.77
N TYR A 239 11.26 -10.78 3.31
CA TYR A 239 10.26 -11.01 2.28
C TYR A 239 10.87 -11.55 0.98
N LEU A 240 11.94 -10.92 0.49
CA LEU A 240 12.61 -11.34 -0.73
C LEU A 240 13.18 -12.76 -0.64
N ALA A 241 13.59 -13.21 0.55
CA ALA A 241 14.09 -14.57 0.76
C ALA A 241 13.06 -15.67 0.44
N PHE A 242 11.76 -15.37 0.45
CA PHE A 242 10.72 -16.31 0.02
C PHE A 242 10.63 -16.47 -1.50
N TYR A 243 11.12 -15.51 -2.28
CA TYR A 243 10.88 -15.42 -3.72
C TYR A 243 12.13 -15.38 -4.57
N SER A 244 13.28 -15.02 -3.99
CA SER A 244 14.51 -14.77 -4.72
C SER A 244 15.73 -15.27 -3.98
N THR A 245 16.79 -15.57 -4.74
CA THR A 245 18.13 -15.79 -4.20
C THR A 245 18.89 -14.48 -3.98
N GLU A 246 18.45 -13.39 -4.59
CA GLU A 246 18.96 -12.04 -4.38
C GLU A 246 18.04 -11.35 -3.36
N THR A 247 18.54 -11.17 -2.15
CA THR A 247 17.76 -10.65 -1.02
C THR A 247 18.07 -9.20 -0.68
N GLU A 248 19.06 -8.59 -1.32
CA GLU A 248 19.34 -7.17 -1.11
C GLU A 248 18.24 -6.32 -1.74
N PRO A 249 17.55 -5.48 -0.97
CA PRO A 249 16.51 -4.60 -1.47
C PRO A 249 17.16 -3.45 -2.24
N LYS A 250 17.25 -3.60 -3.55
CA LYS A 250 17.67 -2.52 -4.45
C LYS A 250 16.45 -1.86 -5.02
N GLY A 251 16.38 -0.53 -4.91
CA GLY A 251 15.27 0.21 -5.45
C GLY A 251 14.93 1.49 -4.69
N VAL A 252 13.96 2.22 -5.21
CA VAL A 252 13.44 3.46 -4.63
C VAL A 252 12.07 3.19 -4.01
N PHE A 253 12.03 2.95 -2.72
CA PHE A 253 10.81 2.57 -2.00
C PHE A 253 10.18 3.73 -1.23
N LEU A 254 11.00 4.65 -0.75
CA LEU A 254 10.59 5.88 -0.06
C LEU A 254 11.49 7.04 -0.52
N TYR A 255 10.90 8.20 -0.83
CA TYR A 255 11.65 9.41 -1.17
C TYR A 255 10.93 10.66 -0.61
N PRO A 256 11.64 11.61 0.05
CA PRO A 256 13.02 11.45 0.54
C PRO A 256 13.19 10.24 1.44
N SER A 257 14.40 9.65 1.47
CA SER A 257 14.69 8.46 2.28
C SER A 257 14.65 8.79 3.79
N LEU A 258 14.57 7.73 4.63
CA LEU A 258 14.60 7.91 6.09
C LEU A 258 15.91 8.56 6.58
N GLU A 259 17.02 8.36 5.85
CA GLU A 259 18.34 8.91 6.19
C GLU A 259 18.50 10.39 5.82
N GLU A 260 17.74 10.86 4.81
CA GLU A 260 17.78 12.26 4.34
C GLU A 260 16.98 13.22 5.23
N ARG A 261 16.32 12.68 6.26
CA ARG A 261 15.51 13.41 7.21
C ARG A 261 16.36 13.82 8.46
N VAL A 262 17.49 14.46 8.26
CA VAL A 262 18.32 14.99 9.37
C VAL A 262 18.24 16.49 9.46
#